data_fd5ef638be235f01c60f222d9d1456b2
#
_entry.id   fd5ef638be235f01c60f222d9d1456b2
#
_cell.length_a   1.000
_cell.length_b   1.000
_cell.length_c   1.000
_cell.angle_alpha   90.00
_cell.angle_beta   90.00
_cell.angle_gamma   90.00
#
_symmetry.space_group_name_H-M   'P 1'
#
loop_
_entity.id
_entity.type
_entity.pdbx_description
1 polymer ?
#
loop_
_entity_poly.entity_id
_entity_poly.type
_entity_poly.pdbx_seq_one_letter_code
_entity_poly.pdbx_strand_id
1 'polypeptide(L)'
;CSSDLFLFSIAISSIFIVLLYFFRKKVAFCNYCGLYTILGLYVVTFVRMVFPFEFKFTYTVSDKNVYAAIMDVLTPNKDVLFVPEFTWLNLLVAVWIAGSVIYISRVMIKYYKAVKALKANVIDGTPEMQAKLDLISQKCGIRRKVKLKITDCVISPVTYGFFNLVILIPNREFDDRDFGYIATHECCHIKNKDIWIKLLTEIYCGIFWWNPFAHLLKKDLTYCLELRCDKRVTSKLSENRCTVYYEVL
;
A
#
# COMPACT_ATOMS: atom_id res chain seq x y z
N CYS A 1 18.94 1.61 -25.28
CA CYS A 1 18.25 2.88 -24.92
C CYS A 1 17.07 2.69 -23.96
N SER A 2 16.13 1.79 -24.20
CA SER A 2 14.94 1.64 -23.35
C SER A 2 15.20 0.82 -22.07
N SER A 3 16.03 -0.21 -22.16
CA SER A 3 16.38 -1.09 -21.02
C SER A 3 17.28 -0.40 -19.97
N ASP A 4 18.21 0.43 -20.41
CA ASP A 4 19.11 1.19 -19.54
C ASP A 4 18.29 2.17 -18.69
N LEU A 5 17.34 2.82 -19.33
CA LEU A 5 16.42 3.75 -18.67
C LEU A 5 15.63 3.08 -17.56
N PHE A 6 15.14 1.87 -17.81
CA PHE A 6 14.39 1.10 -16.84
C PHE A 6 15.24 0.72 -15.62
N LEU A 7 16.44 0.21 -15.83
CA LEU A 7 17.38 -0.13 -14.74
C LEU A 7 17.78 1.11 -13.92
N PHE A 8 18.10 2.20 -14.59
CA PHE A 8 18.40 3.49 -13.94
C PHE A 8 17.19 4.01 -13.13
N SER A 9 15.99 3.92 -13.69
CA SER A 9 14.78 4.33 -13.01
C SER A 9 14.54 3.52 -11.74
N ILE A 10 14.75 2.21 -11.77
CA ILE A 10 14.66 1.34 -10.59
C ILE A 10 15.69 1.72 -9.53
N ALA A 11 16.95 1.91 -9.94
CA ALA A 11 18.03 2.25 -9.00
C ALA A 11 17.78 3.61 -8.32
N ILE A 12 17.48 4.65 -9.08
CA ILE A 12 17.19 5.99 -8.54
C ILE A 12 15.95 5.97 -7.65
N SER A 13 14.88 5.29 -8.08
CA SER A 13 13.67 5.17 -7.27
C SER A 13 13.93 4.42 -5.97
N SER A 14 14.76 3.39 -5.99
CA SER A 14 15.16 2.66 -4.79
C SER A 14 15.94 3.54 -3.81
N ILE A 15 16.88 4.32 -4.30
CA ILE A 15 17.62 5.31 -3.48
C ILE A 15 16.64 6.33 -2.90
N PHE A 16 15.71 6.82 -3.70
CA PHE A 16 14.74 7.83 -3.27
C PHE A 16 13.80 7.28 -2.18
N ILE A 17 13.37 6.02 -2.26
CA ILE A 17 12.59 5.34 -1.22
C ILE A 17 13.37 5.32 0.10
N VAL A 18 14.66 4.98 0.06
CA VAL A 18 15.51 4.95 1.25
C VAL A 18 15.65 6.35 1.87
N LEU A 19 15.89 7.35 1.04
CA LEU A 19 15.99 8.75 1.49
C LEU A 19 14.67 9.20 2.16
N LEU A 20 13.52 8.97 1.52
CA LEU A 20 12.22 9.31 2.09
C LEU A 20 11.97 8.60 3.43
N TYR A 21 12.33 7.31 3.53
CA TYR A 21 12.21 6.56 4.77
C TYR A 21 13.03 7.18 5.91
N PHE A 22 14.27 7.58 5.66
CA PHE A 22 15.12 8.23 6.68
C PHE A 22 14.62 9.64 7.02
N PHE A 23 14.25 10.43 6.02
CA PHE A 23 13.74 11.79 6.25
C PHE A 23 12.43 11.79 7.02
N ARG A 24 11.53 10.85 6.74
CA ARG A 24 10.27 10.73 7.46
C ARG A 24 10.46 10.49 8.95
N LYS A 25 11.51 9.76 9.36
CA LYS A 25 11.81 9.53 10.78
C LYS A 25 12.20 10.80 11.53
N LYS A 26 12.59 11.86 10.84
CA LYS A 26 12.87 13.15 11.46
C LYS A 26 11.56 13.94 11.61
N VAL A 27 11.15 14.16 12.87
CA VAL A 27 9.91 14.89 13.21
C VAL A 27 9.85 16.27 12.55
N ALA A 28 11.00 16.96 12.44
CA ALA A 28 11.11 18.25 11.77
C ALA A 28 10.70 18.19 10.31
N PHE A 29 11.05 17.13 9.58
CA PHE A 29 10.69 16.96 8.17
C PHE A 29 9.18 16.72 7.99
N CYS A 30 8.57 15.91 8.86
CA CYS A 30 7.12 15.67 8.84
C CYS A 30 6.32 16.96 9.14
N ASN A 31 6.83 17.81 10.02
CA ASN A 31 6.20 19.10 10.34
C ASN A 31 6.35 20.11 9.20
N TYR A 32 7.49 20.12 8.52
CA TYR A 32 7.79 21.04 7.42
C TYR A 32 7.07 20.66 6.12
N CYS A 33 7.21 19.40 5.68
CA CYS A 33 6.67 18.95 4.40
C CYS A 33 5.19 18.56 4.44
N GLY A 34 4.65 18.26 5.63
CA GLY A 34 3.30 17.73 5.77
C GLY A 34 3.16 16.29 5.27
N LEU A 35 2.21 15.58 5.84
CA LEU A 35 1.96 14.17 5.55
C LEU A 35 1.52 13.91 4.09
N TYR A 36 0.71 14.83 3.53
CA TYR A 36 0.23 14.70 2.15
C TYR A 36 1.35 14.87 1.12
N THR A 37 2.33 15.70 1.39
CA THR A 37 3.52 15.87 0.53
C THR A 37 4.35 14.58 0.51
N ILE A 38 4.55 13.96 1.67
CA ILE A 38 5.28 12.69 1.78
C ILE A 38 4.55 11.59 1.00
N LEU A 39 3.22 11.49 1.17
CA LEU A 39 2.40 10.55 0.39
C LEU A 39 2.50 10.82 -1.12
N GLY A 40 2.46 12.09 -1.53
CA GLY A 40 2.65 12.50 -2.93
C GLY A 40 4.01 12.07 -3.49
N LEU A 41 5.08 12.23 -2.72
CA LEU A 41 6.43 11.80 -3.11
C LEU A 41 6.52 10.28 -3.27
N TYR A 42 5.88 9.50 -2.39
CA TYR A 42 5.80 8.05 -2.57
C TYR A 42 5.04 7.65 -3.83
N VAL A 43 3.94 8.34 -4.15
CA VAL A 43 3.18 8.09 -5.39
C VAL A 43 4.03 8.42 -6.62
N VAL A 44 4.74 9.56 -6.63
CA VAL A 44 5.65 9.94 -7.72
C VAL A 44 6.75 8.89 -7.90
N THR A 45 7.35 8.42 -6.80
CA THR A 45 8.39 7.38 -6.83
C THR A 45 7.85 6.06 -7.37
N PHE A 46 6.63 5.69 -6.96
CA PHE A 46 5.92 4.52 -7.46
C PHE A 46 5.69 4.61 -8.98
N VAL A 47 5.14 5.73 -9.45
CA VAL A 47 4.88 5.95 -10.88
C VAL A 47 6.17 5.92 -11.69
N ARG A 48 7.24 6.58 -11.21
CA ARG A 48 8.53 6.61 -11.89
C ARG A 48 9.16 5.23 -12.02
N MET A 49 8.99 4.35 -11.03
CA MET A 49 9.56 3.00 -11.08
C MET A 49 8.82 2.11 -12.09
N VAL A 50 7.50 2.33 -12.29
CA VAL A 50 6.68 1.60 -13.26
C VAL A 50 6.85 2.19 -14.67
N PHE A 51 6.89 3.52 -14.77
CA PHE A 51 7.01 4.25 -16.02
C PHE A 51 8.30 5.08 -16.01
N PRO A 52 9.36 4.64 -16.68
CA PRO A 52 10.61 5.41 -16.77
C PRO A 52 10.40 6.63 -17.67
N PHE A 53 10.12 7.78 -17.07
CA PHE A 53 10.00 9.05 -17.81
C PHE A 53 11.38 9.68 -17.98
N GLU A 54 11.72 10.04 -19.22
CA GLU A 54 12.86 10.92 -19.53
C GLU A 54 12.44 12.38 -19.48
N PHE A 55 13.17 13.17 -18.70
CA PHE A 55 13.08 14.61 -18.81
C PHE A 55 14.12 15.10 -19.84
N LYS A 56 13.78 16.09 -20.66
CA LYS A 56 14.64 16.63 -21.74
C LYS A 56 16.03 17.12 -21.29
N PHE A 57 16.22 17.29 -19.97
CA PHE A 57 17.48 17.71 -19.34
C PHE A 57 18.22 16.58 -18.63
N THR A 58 17.78 15.32 -18.77
CA THR A 58 18.52 14.17 -18.22
C THR A 58 19.60 13.75 -19.20
N TYR A 59 20.86 13.98 -18.84
CA TYR A 59 21.96 13.41 -19.58
C TYR A 59 22.05 11.92 -19.21
N THR A 60 21.81 11.05 -20.16
CA THR A 60 22.07 9.62 -19.98
C THR A 60 23.58 9.40 -20.07
N VAL A 61 24.20 9.14 -18.93
CA VAL A 61 25.56 8.58 -18.89
C VAL A 61 25.45 7.09 -19.23
N SER A 62 25.25 6.79 -20.51
CA SER A 62 25.25 5.41 -21.00
C SER A 62 26.69 5.09 -21.43
N ASP A 63 27.37 4.31 -20.60
CA ASP A 63 28.59 3.64 -21.07
C ASP A 63 28.21 2.50 -22.00
N LYS A 64 28.27 2.78 -23.30
CA LYS A 64 27.91 1.82 -24.36
C LYS A 64 28.68 0.50 -24.23
N ASN A 65 29.88 0.56 -23.68
CA ASN A 65 30.76 -0.61 -23.53
C ASN A 65 30.24 -1.56 -22.43
N VAL A 66 29.78 -1.01 -21.27
CA VAL A 66 29.20 -1.81 -20.17
C VAL A 66 27.88 -2.44 -20.60
N TYR A 67 27.03 -1.69 -21.29
CA TYR A 67 25.77 -2.21 -21.79
C TYR A 67 26.00 -3.33 -22.83
N ALA A 68 26.87 -3.12 -23.80
CA ALA A 68 27.22 -4.13 -24.81
C ALA A 68 27.75 -5.41 -24.15
N ALA A 69 28.66 -5.30 -23.18
CA ALA A 69 29.21 -6.45 -22.47
C ALA A 69 28.13 -7.22 -21.69
N ILE A 70 27.19 -6.53 -21.05
CA ILE A 70 26.06 -7.18 -20.35
C ILE A 70 25.14 -7.88 -21.34
N MET A 71 24.83 -7.25 -22.48
CA MET A 71 23.97 -7.85 -23.51
C MET A 71 24.63 -9.03 -24.20
N ASP A 72 25.93 -9.00 -24.45
CA ASP A 72 26.68 -10.13 -24.99
C ASP A 72 26.67 -11.37 -24.07
N VAL A 73 26.63 -11.14 -22.75
CA VAL A 73 26.50 -12.22 -21.75
C VAL A 73 25.04 -12.75 -21.70
N LEU A 74 24.05 -11.86 -21.77
CA LEU A 74 22.63 -12.22 -21.64
C LEU A 74 22.01 -12.80 -22.93
N THR A 75 22.57 -12.44 -24.09
CA THR A 75 22.13 -12.88 -25.42
C THR A 75 23.27 -13.50 -26.24
N PRO A 76 23.99 -14.49 -25.71
CA PRO A 76 25.00 -15.18 -26.50
C PRO A 76 24.34 -15.89 -27.69
N ASN A 77 25.05 -15.96 -28.84
CA ASN A 77 24.63 -16.71 -30.03
C ASN A 77 24.64 -18.24 -29.80
N LYS A 78 24.37 -18.70 -28.59
CA LYS A 78 24.32 -20.12 -28.21
C LYS A 78 22.97 -20.42 -27.61
N ASP A 79 22.35 -21.50 -28.09
CA ASP A 79 21.10 -22.00 -27.55
C ASP A 79 21.24 -22.40 -26.10
N VAL A 80 20.40 -21.83 -25.23
CA VAL A 80 20.34 -22.17 -23.81
C VAL A 80 19.29 -23.27 -23.66
N LEU A 81 19.55 -24.28 -22.83
CA LEU A 81 18.66 -25.43 -22.59
C LEU A 81 18.32 -26.26 -23.85
N PHE A 82 19.19 -26.29 -24.85
CA PHE A 82 18.98 -27.05 -26.11
C PHE A 82 17.73 -26.63 -26.91
N VAL A 83 17.17 -25.46 -26.61
CA VAL A 83 16.03 -24.88 -27.33
C VAL A 83 16.55 -23.80 -28.28
N PRO A 84 16.32 -23.94 -29.63
CA PRO A 84 16.73 -22.92 -30.59
C PRO A 84 16.15 -21.55 -30.25
N GLU A 85 16.98 -20.50 -30.34
CA GLU A 85 16.61 -19.09 -30.05
C GLU A 85 16.31 -18.77 -28.57
N PHE A 86 16.43 -19.73 -27.64
CA PHE A 86 16.21 -19.46 -26.21
C PHE A 86 17.48 -18.87 -25.57
N THR A 87 17.37 -17.66 -25.05
CA THR A 87 18.48 -16.92 -24.45
C THR A 87 18.40 -16.86 -22.92
N TRP A 88 19.49 -16.52 -22.25
CA TRP A 88 19.50 -16.25 -20.80
C TRP A 88 18.51 -15.14 -20.42
N LEU A 89 18.32 -14.15 -21.31
CA LEU A 89 17.33 -13.11 -21.11
C LEU A 89 15.91 -13.69 -21.02
N ASN A 90 15.55 -14.62 -21.89
CA ASN A 90 14.25 -15.30 -21.87
C ASN A 90 14.05 -16.06 -20.55
N LEU A 91 15.10 -16.72 -20.05
CA LEU A 91 15.05 -17.41 -18.77
C LEU A 91 14.82 -16.43 -17.61
N LEU A 92 15.56 -15.32 -17.57
CA LEU A 92 15.39 -14.29 -16.53
C LEU A 92 13.97 -13.69 -16.55
N VAL A 93 13.42 -13.41 -17.74
CA VAL A 93 12.05 -12.91 -17.89
C VAL A 93 11.04 -13.95 -17.42
N ALA A 94 11.24 -15.22 -17.76
CA ALA A 94 10.38 -16.32 -17.30
C ALA A 94 10.39 -16.46 -15.77
N VAL A 95 11.56 -16.41 -15.15
CA VAL A 95 11.72 -16.43 -13.68
C VAL A 95 11.06 -15.21 -13.04
N TRP A 96 11.22 -14.03 -13.62
CA TRP A 96 10.58 -12.81 -13.15
C TRP A 96 9.05 -12.91 -13.20
N ILE A 97 8.48 -13.36 -14.32
CA ILE A 97 7.04 -13.55 -14.48
C ILE A 97 6.54 -14.60 -13.47
N ALA A 98 7.20 -15.76 -13.39
CA ALA A 98 6.82 -16.83 -12.47
C ALA A 98 6.83 -16.34 -11.01
N GLY A 99 7.87 -15.63 -10.58
CA GLY A 99 7.97 -15.05 -9.25
C GLY A 99 6.84 -14.04 -8.98
N SER A 100 6.52 -13.18 -9.95
CA SER A 100 5.42 -12.23 -9.87
C SER A 100 4.07 -12.92 -9.71
N VAL A 101 3.80 -13.94 -10.53
CA VAL A 101 2.56 -14.73 -10.45
C VAL A 101 2.45 -15.44 -9.10
N ILE A 102 3.53 -16.08 -8.64
CA ILE A 102 3.55 -16.76 -7.34
C ILE A 102 3.30 -15.76 -6.20
N TYR A 103 3.93 -14.59 -6.22
CA TYR A 103 3.75 -13.57 -5.20
C TYR A 103 2.29 -13.09 -5.15
N ILE A 104 1.76 -12.66 -6.29
CA ILE A 104 0.38 -12.14 -6.40
C ILE A 104 -0.64 -13.22 -5.99
N SER A 105 -0.46 -14.46 -6.45
CA SER A 105 -1.32 -15.57 -6.08
C SER A 105 -1.32 -15.82 -4.56
N ARG A 106 -0.15 -15.78 -3.91
CA ARG A 106 -0.04 -15.92 -2.45
C ARG A 106 -0.76 -14.79 -1.72
N VAL A 107 -0.63 -13.56 -2.19
CA VAL A 107 -1.33 -12.39 -1.59
C VAL A 107 -2.84 -12.56 -1.74
N MET A 108 -3.33 -12.94 -2.92
CA MET A 108 -4.76 -13.15 -3.17
C MET A 108 -5.35 -14.28 -2.33
N ILE A 109 -4.61 -15.41 -2.21
CA ILE A 109 -5.03 -16.54 -1.37
C ILE A 109 -5.09 -16.11 0.11
N LYS A 110 -4.08 -15.39 0.60
CA LYS A 110 -4.07 -14.86 1.98
C LYS A 110 -5.26 -13.92 2.22
N TYR A 111 -5.50 -12.99 1.31
CA TYR A 111 -6.63 -12.07 1.39
C TYR A 111 -7.97 -12.83 1.40
N TYR A 112 -8.16 -13.78 0.49
CA TYR A 112 -9.36 -14.60 0.43
C TYR A 112 -9.60 -15.39 1.73
N LYS A 113 -8.56 -16.06 2.25
CA LYS A 113 -8.61 -16.80 3.51
C LYS A 113 -8.95 -15.88 4.69
N ALA A 114 -8.32 -14.70 4.76
CA ALA A 114 -8.60 -13.71 5.81
C ALA A 114 -10.06 -13.24 5.76
N VAL A 115 -10.56 -12.84 4.58
CA VAL A 115 -11.95 -12.41 4.42
C VAL A 115 -12.94 -13.55 4.72
N LYS A 116 -12.62 -14.79 4.33
CA LYS A 116 -13.44 -15.96 4.66
C LYS A 116 -13.50 -16.20 6.17
N ALA A 117 -12.36 -16.11 6.85
CA ALA A 117 -12.29 -16.25 8.32
C ALA A 117 -13.08 -15.12 9.01
N LEU A 118 -12.91 -13.87 8.55
CA LEU A 118 -13.65 -12.73 9.08
C LEU A 118 -15.17 -12.86 8.89
N LYS A 119 -15.63 -13.56 7.88
CA LYS A 119 -17.07 -13.79 7.62
C LYS A 119 -17.69 -14.96 8.38
N ALA A 120 -16.90 -15.82 9.01
CA ALA A 120 -17.36 -17.08 9.58
C ALA A 120 -18.25 -16.88 10.83
N ASN A 121 -17.91 -15.91 11.69
CA ASN A 121 -18.62 -15.65 12.95
C ASN A 121 -18.93 -14.15 13.08
N VAL A 122 -19.90 -13.69 12.28
CA VAL A 122 -20.21 -12.26 12.18
C VAL A 122 -21.68 -12.04 12.48
N ILE A 123 -21.94 -11.11 13.39
CA ILE A 123 -23.29 -10.66 13.76
C ILE A 123 -23.46 -9.25 13.17
N ASP A 124 -24.66 -8.93 12.72
CA ASP A 124 -24.98 -7.56 12.30
C ASP A 124 -24.95 -6.63 13.52
N GLY A 125 -24.42 -5.43 13.35
CA GLY A 125 -24.41 -4.42 14.41
C GLY A 125 -25.85 -4.03 14.80
N THR A 126 -26.03 -3.56 16.03
CA THR A 126 -27.34 -3.10 16.48
C THR A 126 -27.85 -1.96 15.58
N PRO A 127 -29.18 -1.83 15.40
CA PRO A 127 -29.76 -0.75 14.59
C PRO A 127 -29.30 0.64 15.03
N GLU A 128 -29.12 0.85 16.33
CA GLU A 128 -28.61 2.11 16.89
C GLU A 128 -27.17 2.40 16.47
N MET A 129 -26.29 1.40 16.58
CA MET A 129 -24.89 1.54 16.17
C MET A 129 -24.77 1.75 14.66
N GLN A 130 -25.61 1.06 13.86
CA GLN A 130 -25.64 1.26 12.41
C GLN A 130 -26.10 2.69 12.07
N ALA A 131 -27.14 3.20 12.74
CA ALA A 131 -27.62 4.57 12.53
C ALA A 131 -26.54 5.62 12.89
N LYS A 132 -25.79 5.41 13.98
CA LYS A 132 -24.66 6.26 14.36
C LYS A 132 -23.55 6.22 13.30
N LEU A 133 -23.21 5.02 12.78
CA LEU A 133 -22.24 4.88 11.70
C LEU A 133 -22.69 5.59 10.42
N ASP A 134 -23.96 5.49 10.06
CA ASP A 134 -24.52 6.15 8.88
C ASP A 134 -24.41 7.67 8.98
N LEU A 135 -24.67 8.26 10.15
CA LEU A 135 -24.48 9.68 10.41
C LEU A 135 -22.99 10.10 10.31
N ILE A 136 -22.08 9.30 10.87
CA ILE A 136 -20.63 9.58 10.80
C ILE A 136 -20.14 9.47 9.37
N SER A 137 -20.57 8.45 8.64
CA SER A 137 -20.18 8.23 7.24
C SER A 137 -20.63 9.39 6.34
N GLN A 138 -21.85 9.91 6.54
CA GLN A 138 -22.34 11.11 5.85
C GLN A 138 -21.52 12.34 6.19
N LYS A 139 -21.21 12.58 7.47
CA LYS A 139 -20.31 13.68 7.90
C LYS A 139 -18.90 13.57 7.28
N CYS A 140 -18.41 12.35 7.06
CA CYS A 140 -17.17 12.10 6.34
C CYS A 140 -17.29 12.27 4.83
N GLY A 141 -18.50 12.44 4.29
CA GLY A 141 -18.78 12.58 2.86
C GLY A 141 -18.70 11.26 2.08
N ILE A 142 -19.01 10.14 2.74
CA ILE A 142 -19.12 8.84 2.11
C ILE A 142 -20.56 8.69 1.59
N ARG A 143 -20.71 8.52 0.27
CA ARG A 143 -22.03 8.37 -0.37
C ARG A 143 -22.50 6.92 -0.42
N ARG A 144 -21.60 5.97 -0.20
CA ARG A 144 -21.91 4.52 -0.25
C ARG A 144 -22.36 4.06 1.11
N LYS A 145 -23.27 3.08 1.13
CA LYS A 145 -23.69 2.43 2.38
C LYS A 145 -22.54 1.61 2.95
N VAL A 146 -22.23 1.82 4.21
CA VAL A 146 -21.23 1.08 4.98
C VAL A 146 -21.97 0.20 5.99
N LYS A 147 -21.71 -1.10 5.98
CA LYS A 147 -22.32 -2.04 6.92
C LYS A 147 -21.47 -2.17 8.16
N LEU A 148 -22.10 -2.13 9.32
CA LEU A 148 -21.44 -2.44 10.59
C LEU A 148 -21.67 -3.90 10.93
N LYS A 149 -20.59 -4.57 11.31
CA LYS A 149 -20.65 -5.97 11.75
C LYS A 149 -19.79 -6.16 12.99
N ILE A 150 -20.15 -7.12 13.83
CA ILE A 150 -19.50 -7.44 15.10
C ILE A 150 -18.97 -8.87 15.04
N THR A 151 -17.79 -9.11 15.59
CA THR A 151 -17.19 -10.46 15.66
C THR A 151 -16.22 -10.60 16.83
N ASP A 152 -16.06 -11.83 17.30
CA ASP A 152 -15.03 -12.19 18.28
C ASP A 152 -13.66 -12.49 17.64
N CYS A 153 -13.60 -12.53 16.30
CA CYS A 153 -12.39 -12.92 15.59
C CYS A 153 -11.35 -11.81 15.44
N VAL A 154 -11.65 -10.56 15.82
CA VAL A 154 -10.73 -9.43 15.69
C VAL A 154 -10.54 -8.74 17.04
N ILE A 155 -9.32 -8.28 17.28
CA ILE A 155 -8.95 -7.53 18.49
C ILE A 155 -9.16 -6.03 18.27
N SER A 156 -8.90 -5.55 17.06
CA SER A 156 -9.07 -4.15 16.67
C SER A 156 -10.06 -4.01 15.51
N PRO A 157 -10.71 -2.84 15.35
CA PRO A 157 -11.58 -2.56 14.22
C PRO A 157 -10.88 -2.79 12.88
N VAL A 158 -11.61 -3.26 11.87
CA VAL A 158 -11.07 -3.53 10.53
C VAL A 158 -12.10 -3.18 9.47
N THR A 159 -11.70 -2.41 8.49
CA THR A 159 -12.50 -2.17 7.28
C THR A 159 -12.09 -3.14 6.16
N TYR A 160 -13.05 -3.82 5.54
CA TYR A 160 -12.82 -4.67 4.38
C TYR A 160 -13.90 -4.50 3.30
N GLY A 161 -13.60 -5.01 2.11
CA GLY A 161 -14.49 -4.97 0.94
C GLY A 161 -14.17 -3.81 0.00
N PHE A 162 -14.12 -4.09 -1.29
CA PHE A 162 -13.83 -3.09 -2.34
C PHE A 162 -15.09 -2.36 -2.81
N PHE A 163 -16.19 -3.10 -2.96
CA PHE A 163 -17.47 -2.58 -3.44
C PHE A 163 -18.52 -2.55 -2.33
N ASN A 164 -18.60 -3.62 -1.55
CA ASN A 164 -19.46 -3.73 -0.38
C ASN A 164 -18.62 -3.45 0.85
N LEU A 165 -18.67 -2.21 1.31
CA LEU A 165 -17.85 -1.74 2.43
C LEU A 165 -18.44 -2.24 3.75
N VAL A 166 -17.60 -2.88 4.55
CA VAL A 166 -17.96 -3.40 5.86
C VAL A 166 -16.92 -2.94 6.86
N ILE A 167 -17.38 -2.33 7.94
CA ILE A 167 -16.59 -2.08 9.15
C ILE A 167 -16.89 -3.19 10.13
N LEU A 168 -15.87 -3.90 10.55
CA LEU A 168 -15.93 -4.99 11.50
C LEU A 168 -15.33 -4.52 12.81
N ILE A 169 -16.07 -4.63 13.89
CA ILE A 169 -15.62 -4.26 15.23
C ILE A 169 -15.58 -5.48 16.14
N PRO A 170 -14.69 -5.53 17.14
CA PRO A 170 -14.68 -6.59 18.13
C PRO A 170 -15.97 -6.58 18.96
N ASN A 171 -16.36 -7.77 19.42
CA ASN A 171 -17.54 -7.96 20.28
C ASN A 171 -17.20 -7.56 21.72
N ARG A 172 -17.17 -6.26 21.96
CA ARG A 172 -17.01 -5.66 23.29
C ARG A 172 -17.91 -4.44 23.41
N GLU A 173 -18.23 -4.04 24.62
CA GLU A 173 -18.95 -2.80 24.83
C GLU A 173 -18.07 -1.59 24.51
N PHE A 174 -18.65 -0.67 23.77
CA PHE A 174 -18.02 0.61 23.42
C PHE A 174 -18.91 1.73 23.94
N ASP A 175 -18.27 2.69 24.59
CA ASP A 175 -18.92 3.96 24.90
C ASP A 175 -19.27 4.68 23.58
N ASP A 176 -20.31 5.48 23.57
CA ASP A 176 -20.77 6.22 22.38
C ASP A 176 -19.66 7.07 21.76
N ARG A 177 -18.80 7.62 22.61
CA ARG A 177 -17.66 8.43 22.24
C ARG A 177 -16.58 7.60 21.57
N ASP A 178 -16.25 6.45 22.15
CA ASP A 178 -15.21 5.54 21.67
C ASP A 178 -15.61 4.93 20.32
N PHE A 179 -16.88 4.53 20.20
CA PHE A 179 -17.45 4.13 18.92
C PHE A 179 -17.35 5.24 17.87
N GLY A 180 -17.58 6.51 18.27
CA GLY A 180 -17.44 7.66 17.39
C GLY A 180 -16.02 7.85 16.86
N TYR A 181 -15.00 7.61 17.68
CA TYR A 181 -13.59 7.67 17.27
C TYR A 181 -13.25 6.57 16.29
N ILE A 182 -13.60 5.32 16.63
CA ILE A 182 -13.40 4.15 15.76
C ILE A 182 -14.07 4.35 14.41
N ALA A 183 -15.35 4.68 14.41
CA ALA A 183 -16.13 4.88 13.18
C ALA A 183 -15.54 6.01 12.32
N THR A 184 -15.06 7.10 12.93
CA THR A 184 -14.43 8.21 12.20
C THR A 184 -13.11 7.78 11.59
N HIS A 185 -12.28 7.00 12.30
CA HIS A 185 -11.02 6.45 11.80
C HIS A 185 -11.26 5.54 10.61
N GLU A 186 -12.12 4.55 10.73
CA GLU A 186 -12.47 3.61 9.65
C GLU A 186 -13.10 4.32 8.44
N CYS A 187 -13.98 5.28 8.69
CA CYS A 187 -14.53 6.13 7.64
C CYS A 187 -13.45 6.95 6.90
N CYS A 188 -12.35 7.32 7.57
CA CYS A 188 -11.22 7.99 6.93
C CYS A 188 -10.56 7.06 5.90
N HIS A 189 -10.32 5.81 6.22
CA HIS A 189 -9.78 4.81 5.29
C HIS A 189 -10.70 4.62 4.07
N ILE A 190 -12.02 4.51 4.30
CA ILE A 190 -13.01 4.37 3.24
C ILE A 190 -13.01 5.60 2.32
N LYS A 191 -13.07 6.79 2.92
CA LYS A 191 -13.10 8.07 2.19
C LYS A 191 -11.90 8.24 1.26
N ASN A 192 -10.72 7.87 1.76
CA ASN A 192 -9.46 8.00 1.04
C ASN A 192 -9.16 6.81 0.13
N LYS A 193 -10.04 5.81 0.07
CA LYS A 193 -9.88 4.60 -0.74
C LYS A 193 -8.60 3.81 -0.41
N ASP A 194 -8.22 3.75 0.85
CA ASP A 194 -6.95 3.16 1.29
C ASP A 194 -6.83 1.68 0.92
N ILE A 195 -7.95 0.94 0.87
CA ILE A 195 -7.96 -0.45 0.43
C ILE A 195 -7.47 -0.60 -1.02
N TRP A 196 -7.77 0.37 -1.90
CA TRP A 196 -7.29 0.38 -3.28
C TRP A 196 -5.81 0.72 -3.35
N ILE A 197 -5.35 1.66 -2.51
CA ILE A 197 -3.93 2.01 -2.42
C ILE A 197 -3.13 0.80 -1.93
N LYS A 198 -3.62 0.12 -0.88
CA LYS A 198 -3.01 -1.11 -0.35
C LYS A 198 -2.96 -2.21 -1.43
N LEU A 199 -4.04 -2.41 -2.21
CA LEU A 199 -4.07 -3.39 -3.31
C LEU A 199 -3.05 -3.05 -4.42
N LEU A 200 -3.03 -1.79 -4.88
CA LEU A 200 -2.08 -1.36 -5.91
C LEU A 200 -0.63 -1.54 -5.44
N THR A 201 -0.37 -1.27 -4.16
CA THR A 201 0.96 -1.46 -3.57
C THR A 201 1.34 -2.94 -3.48
N GLU A 202 0.38 -3.84 -3.25
CA GLU A 202 0.63 -5.30 -3.30
C GLU A 202 0.96 -5.76 -4.73
N ILE A 203 0.23 -5.27 -5.73
CA ILE A 203 0.52 -5.56 -7.15
C ILE A 203 1.92 -5.06 -7.52
N TYR A 204 2.26 -3.85 -7.09
CA TYR A 204 3.59 -3.29 -7.28
C TYR A 204 4.69 -4.15 -6.65
N CYS A 205 4.51 -4.57 -5.39
CA CYS A 205 5.43 -5.52 -4.75
C CYS A 205 5.48 -6.87 -5.46
N GLY A 206 4.40 -7.27 -6.14
CA GLY A 206 4.37 -8.47 -6.98
C GLY A 206 5.23 -8.33 -8.24
N ILE A 207 5.19 -7.19 -8.91
CA ILE A 207 6.02 -6.89 -10.09
C ILE A 207 7.50 -6.80 -9.71
N PHE A 208 7.80 -6.13 -8.59
CA PHE A 208 9.14 -5.93 -8.07
C PHE A 208 9.44 -6.83 -6.86
N TRP A 209 8.98 -8.10 -6.90
CA TRP A 209 9.07 -9.05 -5.78
C TRP A 209 10.51 -9.26 -5.28
N TRP A 210 11.47 -9.13 -6.14
CA TRP A 210 12.90 -9.26 -5.86
C TRP A 210 13.53 -7.99 -5.27
N ASN A 211 12.85 -6.84 -5.34
CA ASN A 211 13.38 -5.55 -4.87
C ASN A 211 12.96 -5.27 -3.41
N PRO A 212 13.88 -5.29 -2.43
CA PRO A 212 13.56 -5.04 -1.03
C PRO A 212 13.02 -3.63 -0.78
N PHE A 213 13.40 -2.65 -1.62
CA PHE A 213 12.95 -1.27 -1.47
C PHE A 213 11.45 -1.10 -1.85
N ALA A 214 10.94 -1.92 -2.74
CA ALA A 214 9.50 -1.98 -3.02
C ALA A 214 8.71 -2.39 -1.77
N HIS A 215 9.21 -3.38 -1.03
CA HIS A 215 8.60 -3.82 0.24
C HIS A 215 8.74 -2.78 1.36
N LEU A 216 9.86 -2.04 1.38
CA LEU A 216 10.05 -0.92 2.30
C LEU A 216 9.05 0.20 2.02
N LEU A 217 8.86 0.57 0.74
CA LEU A 217 7.84 1.55 0.31
C LEU A 217 6.44 1.12 0.77
N LYS A 218 6.06 -0.14 0.57
CA LYS A 218 4.78 -0.68 1.02
C LYS A 218 4.57 -0.48 2.52
N LYS A 219 5.58 -0.88 3.33
CA LYS A 219 5.52 -0.75 4.80
C LYS A 219 5.35 0.71 5.21
N ASP A 220 6.09 1.59 4.59
CA ASP A 220 6.12 3.00 4.94
C ASP A 220 4.85 3.74 4.47
N LEU A 221 4.37 3.40 3.28
CA LEU A 221 3.10 3.93 2.77
C LEU A 221 1.94 3.51 3.67
N THR A 222 1.88 2.23 4.08
CA THR A 222 0.85 1.74 5.01
C THR A 222 0.87 2.54 6.30
N TYR A 223 2.04 2.76 6.89
CA TYR A 223 2.18 3.58 8.09
C TYR A 223 1.69 5.03 7.88
N CYS A 224 1.99 5.64 6.73
CA CYS A 224 1.52 6.99 6.42
C CYS A 224 -0.01 7.06 6.26
N LEU A 225 -0.65 6.01 5.75
CA LEU A 225 -2.11 5.92 5.66
C LEU A 225 -2.75 5.89 7.05
N GLU A 226 -2.22 5.09 7.96
CA GLU A 226 -2.68 5.04 9.36
C GLU A 226 -2.50 6.40 10.05
N LEU A 227 -1.29 6.97 9.98
CA LEU A 227 -1.00 8.28 10.58
C LEU A 227 -1.91 9.40 10.04
N ARG A 228 -2.34 9.31 8.79
CA ARG A 228 -3.30 10.27 8.20
C ARG A 228 -4.68 10.14 8.85
N CYS A 229 -5.15 8.92 9.08
CA CYS A 229 -6.43 8.69 9.71
C CYS A 229 -6.41 9.11 11.18
N ASP A 230 -5.36 8.78 11.91
CA ASP A 230 -5.14 9.22 13.29
C ASP A 230 -5.15 10.74 13.40
N LYS A 231 -4.36 11.42 12.57
CA LYS A 231 -4.28 12.88 12.57
C LYS A 231 -5.63 13.53 12.27
N ARG A 232 -6.45 12.92 11.44
CA ARG A 232 -7.80 13.42 11.15
C ARG A 232 -8.73 13.36 12.36
N VAL A 233 -8.62 12.30 13.15
CA VAL A 233 -9.42 12.14 14.37
C VAL A 233 -8.89 13.06 15.46
N THR A 234 -7.57 13.03 15.71
CA THR A 234 -6.92 13.73 16.82
C THR A 234 -6.86 15.25 16.63
N SER A 235 -6.86 15.76 15.39
CA SER A 235 -6.77 17.19 15.10
C SER A 235 -7.87 18.05 15.72
N LYS A 236 -8.97 17.43 16.14
CA LYS A 236 -10.13 18.08 16.78
C LYS A 236 -10.23 17.77 18.27
N LEU A 237 -9.28 17.03 18.83
CA LEU A 237 -9.29 16.59 20.21
C LEU A 237 -8.31 17.42 21.06
N SER A 238 -8.62 17.59 22.33
CA SER A 238 -7.66 18.09 23.33
C SER A 238 -6.63 17.00 23.66
N GLU A 239 -5.46 17.39 24.22
CA GLU A 239 -4.38 16.45 24.54
C GLU A 239 -4.83 15.25 25.38
N ASN A 240 -5.62 15.48 26.43
CA ASN A 240 -6.17 14.41 27.29
C ASN A 240 -7.07 13.43 26.51
N ARG A 241 -7.75 13.88 25.47
CA ARG A 241 -8.61 13.04 24.63
C ARG A 241 -7.83 12.27 23.57
N CYS A 242 -6.67 12.75 23.17
CA CYS A 242 -5.78 12.01 22.28
C CYS A 242 -5.26 10.73 22.93
N THR A 243 -4.94 10.77 24.23
CA THR A 243 -4.52 9.59 24.99
C THR A 243 -5.62 8.51 25.00
N VAL A 244 -6.85 8.90 25.33
CA VAL A 244 -8.01 7.99 25.32
C VAL A 244 -8.24 7.39 23.92
N TYR A 245 -8.09 8.18 22.86
CA TYR A 245 -8.22 7.70 21.48
C TYR A 245 -7.23 6.57 21.17
N TYR A 246 -5.96 6.69 21.59
CA TYR A 246 -4.95 5.65 21.33
C TYR A 246 -5.12 4.41 22.22
N GLU A 247 -5.84 4.48 23.32
CA GLU A 247 -6.19 3.32 24.15
C GLU A 247 -7.35 2.50 23.58
N VAL A 248 -8.20 3.14 22.75
CA VAL A 248 -9.39 2.52 22.16
C VAL A 248 -9.10 1.78 20.83
N LEU A 249 -8.06 2.22 20.10
CA LEU A 249 -7.66 1.62 18.81
C LEU A 249 -6.72 0.44 18.99
#